data_7c562be9987d9a9fae12c6573d8fb3ea
#
_entry.id   7c562be9987d9a9fae12c6573d8fb3ea
#
_cell.length_a   1.000
_cell.length_b   1.000
_cell.length_c   1.000
_cell.angle_alpha   90.00
_cell.angle_beta   90.00
_cell.angle_gamma   90.00
#
_symmetry.space_group_name_H-M   'P 1'
#
loop_
_entity.id
_entity.type
_entity.pdbx_description
1 polymer ?
#
loop_
_entity_poly.entity_id
_entity_poly.type
_entity_poly.pdbx_seq_one_letter_code
_entity_poly.pdbx_strand_id
1 'polypeptide(L)'
;CLTNGNNEKRKKEFMSIMKETHNQGLMFDYPDKTNGQRDKWLHVKQKIKKDITYILNKKAWAMVVTHNPLGEYGHIHHRLTSQIVSIEATNQNLYYFGKYYKKKHVPHALKKINQKNYDKKMQLIQKYASQKKVMEHLDHMMNHENWVKAKDWRSL
;
A
#
# COMPACT_ATOMS: atom_id res chain seq x y z
N CYS A 1 -6.54 4.80 0.98
CA CYS A 1 -5.99 4.43 2.29
C CYS A 1 -7.11 3.94 3.21
N LEU A 2 -6.91 2.85 3.97
CA LEU A 2 -7.98 2.25 4.78
C LEU A 2 -8.05 2.78 6.22
N THR A 3 -6.99 3.40 6.72
CA THR A 3 -6.92 3.87 8.11
C THR A 3 -6.60 5.35 8.20
N ASN A 4 -6.78 5.92 9.39
CA ASN A 4 -6.36 7.28 9.74
C ASN A 4 -7.10 8.41 8.97
N GLY A 5 -8.30 8.16 8.43
CA GLY A 5 -9.09 9.21 7.78
C GLY A 5 -9.55 10.33 8.75
N ASN A 6 -9.63 10.03 10.04
CA ASN A 6 -9.90 10.98 11.11
C ASN A 6 -8.66 11.74 11.62
N ASN A 7 -7.45 11.36 11.19
CA ASN A 7 -6.22 12.07 11.54
C ASN A 7 -5.97 13.20 10.54
N GLU A 8 -6.33 14.42 10.91
CA GLU A 8 -6.25 15.60 10.03
C GLU A 8 -4.86 15.82 9.43
N LYS A 9 -3.78 15.60 10.20
CA LYS A 9 -2.41 15.74 9.68
C LYS A 9 -2.14 14.70 8.58
N ARG A 10 -2.45 13.44 8.83
CA ARG A 10 -2.27 12.34 7.86
C ARG A 10 -3.11 12.56 6.60
N LYS A 11 -4.34 13.01 6.79
CA LYS A 11 -5.26 13.31 5.70
C LYS A 11 -4.75 14.47 4.82
N LYS A 12 -4.28 15.56 5.43
CA LYS A 12 -3.68 16.68 4.70
C LYS A 12 -2.44 16.26 3.91
N GLU A 13 -1.53 15.49 4.51
CA GLU A 13 -0.34 14.94 3.84
C GLU A 13 -0.73 14.09 2.62
N PHE A 14 -1.65 13.13 2.81
CA PHE A 14 -2.13 12.24 1.75
C PHE A 14 -2.79 13.02 0.61
N MET A 15 -3.72 13.92 0.92
CA MET A 15 -4.45 14.69 -0.10
C MET A 15 -3.54 15.65 -0.85
N SER A 16 -2.52 16.21 -0.19
CA SER A 16 -1.49 17.04 -0.86
C SER A 16 -0.76 16.26 -1.95
N ILE A 17 -0.39 15.00 -1.67
CA ILE A 17 0.29 14.15 -2.66
C ILE A 17 -0.67 13.78 -3.78
N MET A 18 -1.92 13.43 -3.48
CA MET A 18 -2.92 13.13 -4.51
C MET A 18 -3.11 14.31 -5.46
N LYS A 19 -3.19 15.54 -4.92
CA LYS A 19 -3.29 16.77 -5.73
C LYS A 19 -2.07 16.95 -6.63
N GLU A 20 -0.87 16.84 -6.09
CA GLU A 20 0.38 17.04 -6.84
C GLU A 20 0.61 15.99 -7.93
N THR A 21 0.15 14.78 -7.69
CA THR A 21 0.26 13.68 -8.67
C THR A 21 -0.95 13.56 -9.60
N HIS A 22 -1.91 14.51 -9.50
CA HIS A 22 -3.18 14.50 -10.26
C HIS A 22 -3.98 13.20 -10.11
N ASN A 23 -3.89 12.59 -8.91
CA ASN A 23 -4.61 11.37 -8.57
C ASN A 23 -5.83 11.67 -7.71
N GLN A 24 -6.82 10.78 -7.75
CA GLN A 24 -7.93 10.79 -6.82
C GLN A 24 -7.55 10.01 -5.55
N GLY A 25 -7.77 10.63 -4.39
CA GLY A 25 -7.48 10.03 -3.09
C GLY A 25 -8.76 9.71 -2.34
N LEU A 26 -8.83 8.52 -1.77
CA LEU A 26 -9.88 8.11 -0.85
C LEU A 26 -9.24 7.60 0.44
N MET A 27 -9.71 8.11 1.57
CA MET A 27 -9.18 7.76 2.88
C MET A 27 -10.30 7.39 3.84
N PHE A 28 -10.26 6.15 4.31
CA PHE A 28 -11.18 5.60 5.30
C PHE A 28 -10.63 5.76 6.71
N ASP A 29 -11.49 5.52 7.67
CA ASP A 29 -11.22 5.66 9.10
C ASP A 29 -11.34 4.33 9.85
N TYR A 30 -10.90 3.24 9.23
CA TYR A 30 -10.85 1.96 9.92
C TYR A 30 -9.80 1.97 11.03
N PRO A 31 -10.03 1.28 12.16
CA PRO A 31 -9.13 1.33 13.30
C PRO A 31 -7.73 0.83 12.94
N ASP A 32 -6.71 1.66 13.18
CA ASP A 32 -5.31 1.27 13.06
C ASP A 32 -4.84 0.53 14.32
N LYS A 33 -5.27 1.05 15.48
CA LYS A 33 -4.98 0.46 16.78
C LYS A 33 -6.23 0.51 17.66
N THR A 34 -6.39 -0.53 18.48
CA THR A 34 -7.39 -0.60 19.54
C THR A 34 -6.67 -0.96 20.83
N ASN A 35 -6.85 -0.18 21.90
CA ASN A 35 -6.15 -0.34 23.18
C ASN A 35 -4.61 -0.41 23.02
N GLY A 36 -4.04 0.43 22.16
CA GLY A 36 -2.59 0.50 21.93
C GLY A 36 -2.01 -0.59 21.02
N GLN A 37 -2.76 -1.65 20.72
CA GLN A 37 -2.34 -2.75 19.86
C GLN A 37 -2.89 -2.60 18.43
N ARG A 38 -2.22 -3.18 17.44
CA ARG A 38 -2.72 -3.24 16.07
C ARG A 38 -4.07 -3.94 16.03
N ASP A 39 -5.08 -3.26 15.48
CA ASP A 39 -6.40 -3.86 15.32
C ASP A 39 -6.35 -5.02 14.32
N LYS A 40 -7.04 -6.11 14.62
CA LYS A 40 -7.12 -7.28 13.74
C LYS A 40 -8.28 -7.21 12.75
N TRP A 41 -9.05 -6.11 12.77
CA TRP A 41 -10.21 -5.85 11.91
C TRP A 41 -11.32 -6.92 11.95
N LEU A 42 -11.38 -7.75 13.01
CA LEU A 42 -12.37 -8.82 13.10
C LEU A 42 -13.80 -8.30 13.04
N HIS A 43 -14.08 -7.18 13.71
CA HIS A 43 -15.40 -6.55 13.79
C HIS A 43 -15.75 -5.65 12.59
N VAL A 44 -14.76 -5.22 11.80
CA VAL A 44 -14.95 -4.32 10.64
C VAL A 44 -14.64 -4.98 9.28
N LYS A 45 -14.17 -6.22 9.28
CA LYS A 45 -13.72 -6.93 8.08
C LYS A 45 -14.78 -6.94 6.97
N GLN A 46 -16.04 -7.20 7.31
CA GLN A 46 -17.13 -7.24 6.34
C GLN A 46 -17.43 -5.86 5.74
N LYS A 47 -17.30 -4.81 6.55
CA LYS A 47 -17.46 -3.43 6.07
C LYS A 47 -16.33 -3.04 5.13
N ILE A 48 -15.07 -3.35 5.49
CA ILE A 48 -13.90 -3.14 4.61
C ILE A 48 -14.10 -3.87 3.28
N LYS A 49 -14.55 -5.13 3.33
CA LYS A 49 -14.86 -5.92 2.14
C LYS A 49 -15.87 -5.21 1.24
N LYS A 50 -17.01 -4.78 1.79
CA LYS A 50 -18.06 -4.06 1.05
C LYS A 50 -17.52 -2.78 0.39
N ASP A 51 -16.73 -1.99 1.11
CA ASP A 51 -16.19 -0.74 0.58
C ASP A 51 -15.16 -1.00 -0.54
N ILE A 52 -14.31 -2.01 -0.40
CA ILE A 52 -13.37 -2.43 -1.45
C ILE A 52 -14.13 -2.93 -2.69
N THR A 53 -15.11 -3.81 -2.51
CA THR A 53 -15.95 -4.32 -3.60
C THR A 53 -16.65 -3.19 -4.35
N TYR A 54 -17.20 -2.22 -3.59
CA TYR A 54 -17.83 -1.05 -4.19
C TYR A 54 -16.85 -0.25 -5.06
N ILE A 55 -15.61 -0.03 -4.60
CA ILE A 55 -14.58 0.68 -5.38
C ILE A 55 -14.20 -0.12 -6.62
N LEU A 56 -14.00 -1.42 -6.50
CA LEU A 56 -13.63 -2.29 -7.62
C LEU A 56 -14.71 -2.30 -8.72
N ASN A 57 -15.97 -2.19 -8.34
CA ASN A 57 -17.11 -2.20 -9.26
C ASN A 57 -17.47 -0.82 -9.85
N LYS A 58 -16.77 0.26 -9.45
CA LYS A 58 -17.04 1.62 -9.97
C LYS A 58 -16.78 1.77 -11.46
N LYS A 59 -15.83 1.02 -12.00
CA LYS A 59 -15.43 1.05 -13.41
C LYS A 59 -14.59 -0.16 -13.77
N ALA A 60 -14.36 -0.39 -15.06
CA ALA A 60 -13.33 -1.31 -15.53
C ALA A 60 -11.94 -0.69 -15.25
N TRP A 61 -11.22 -1.24 -14.28
CA TRP A 61 -9.88 -0.78 -13.95
C TRP A 61 -8.86 -1.41 -14.90
N ALA A 62 -8.00 -0.61 -15.50
CA ALA A 62 -6.91 -1.12 -16.34
C ALA A 62 -5.95 -2.02 -15.53
N MET A 63 -5.76 -1.67 -14.25
CA MET A 63 -4.92 -2.41 -13.31
C MET A 63 -5.37 -2.13 -11.88
N VAL A 64 -5.32 -3.16 -11.04
CA VAL A 64 -5.47 -3.07 -9.58
C VAL A 64 -4.16 -3.44 -8.94
N VAL A 65 -3.61 -2.60 -8.08
CA VAL A 65 -2.38 -2.88 -7.33
C VAL A 65 -2.70 -2.88 -5.85
N THR A 66 -2.26 -3.90 -5.13
CA THR A 66 -2.46 -4.02 -3.69
C THR A 66 -1.23 -4.56 -2.98
N HIS A 67 -1.29 -4.60 -1.65
CA HIS A 67 -0.26 -5.24 -0.82
C HIS A 67 -0.07 -6.71 -1.23
N ASN A 68 1.13 -7.23 -1.03
CA ASN A 68 1.38 -8.65 -1.28
C ASN A 68 0.85 -9.54 -0.13
N PRO A 69 0.68 -10.85 -0.37
CA PRO A 69 0.14 -11.77 0.64
C PRO A 69 0.96 -11.88 1.93
N LEU A 70 2.26 -11.53 1.89
CA LEU A 70 3.12 -11.50 3.07
C LEU A 70 2.97 -10.20 3.87
N GLY A 71 2.32 -9.16 3.30
CA GLY A 71 2.17 -7.83 3.89
C GLY A 71 3.50 -7.08 3.95
N GLU A 72 4.30 -7.21 2.91
CA GLU A 72 5.67 -6.73 2.75
C GLU A 72 6.57 -7.23 3.91
N TYR A 73 6.66 -6.49 4.98
CA TYR A 73 7.42 -6.84 6.20
C TYR A 73 6.56 -7.53 7.29
N GLY A 74 5.41 -8.12 6.92
CA GLY A 74 4.52 -8.85 7.83
C GLY A 74 3.43 -8.01 8.50
N HIS A 75 3.17 -6.79 8.00
CA HIS A 75 2.16 -5.91 8.58
C HIS A 75 0.75 -6.49 8.43
N ILE A 76 0.03 -6.64 9.54
CA ILE A 76 -1.27 -7.32 9.56
C ILE A 76 -2.31 -6.67 8.62
N HIS A 77 -2.41 -5.33 8.61
CA HIS A 77 -3.38 -4.65 7.74
C HIS A 77 -3.03 -4.80 6.27
N HIS A 78 -1.74 -4.86 5.90
CA HIS A 78 -1.33 -5.14 4.52
C HIS A 78 -1.75 -6.55 4.11
N ARG A 79 -1.54 -7.55 4.96
CA ARG A 79 -1.97 -8.93 4.71
C ARG A 79 -3.48 -9.05 4.57
N LEU A 80 -4.24 -8.42 5.48
CA LEU A 80 -5.71 -8.43 5.43
C LEU A 80 -6.24 -7.69 4.19
N THR A 81 -5.65 -6.55 3.84
CA THR A 81 -5.99 -5.82 2.60
C THR A 81 -5.70 -6.67 1.38
N SER A 82 -4.51 -7.28 1.30
CA SER A 82 -4.16 -8.20 0.22
C SER A 82 -5.17 -9.34 0.08
N GLN A 83 -5.54 -9.98 1.19
CA GLN A 83 -6.51 -11.07 1.20
C GLN A 83 -7.87 -10.63 0.66
N ILE A 84 -8.39 -9.49 1.13
CA ILE A 84 -9.71 -8.99 0.72
C ILE A 84 -9.68 -8.61 -0.77
N VAL A 85 -8.68 -7.82 -1.21
CA VAL A 85 -8.58 -7.40 -2.60
C VAL A 85 -8.40 -8.60 -3.54
N SER A 86 -7.61 -9.61 -3.15
CA SER A 86 -7.40 -10.82 -3.97
C SER A 86 -8.67 -11.62 -4.18
N ILE A 87 -9.57 -11.65 -3.19
CA ILE A 87 -10.86 -12.34 -3.30
C ILE A 87 -11.83 -11.53 -4.17
N GLU A 88 -11.86 -10.21 -4.00
CA GLU A 88 -12.86 -9.36 -4.66
C GLU A 88 -12.45 -8.93 -6.08
N ALA A 89 -11.17 -8.96 -6.42
CA ALA A 89 -10.62 -8.52 -7.70
C ALA A 89 -10.34 -9.68 -8.68
N THR A 90 -11.06 -10.79 -8.59
CA THR A 90 -10.81 -12.02 -9.41
C THR A 90 -10.86 -11.77 -10.91
N ASN A 91 -11.69 -10.84 -11.36
CA ASN A 91 -11.86 -10.47 -12.77
C ASN A 91 -11.03 -9.24 -13.17
N GLN A 92 -10.10 -8.79 -12.32
CA GLN A 92 -9.27 -7.61 -12.55
C GLN A 92 -7.84 -8.00 -12.91
N ASN A 93 -7.15 -7.10 -13.60
CA ASN A 93 -5.70 -7.22 -13.83
C ASN A 93 -4.95 -6.89 -12.52
N LEU A 94 -4.85 -7.88 -11.63
CA LEU A 94 -4.37 -7.72 -10.26
C LEU A 94 -2.85 -7.89 -10.17
N TYR A 95 -2.22 -6.94 -9.48
CA TYR A 95 -0.80 -6.94 -9.14
C TYR A 95 -0.60 -6.77 -7.62
N TYR A 96 0.47 -7.36 -7.12
CA TYR A 96 0.97 -7.17 -5.76
C TYR A 96 2.22 -6.31 -5.76
N PHE A 97 2.42 -5.53 -4.70
CA PHE A 97 3.75 -4.99 -4.41
C PHE A 97 4.77 -6.12 -4.30
N GLY A 98 5.98 -5.90 -4.79
CA GLY A 98 7.06 -6.87 -4.75
C GLY A 98 7.47 -7.28 -3.33
N LYS A 99 8.35 -8.25 -3.23
CA LYS A 99 8.89 -8.71 -1.94
C LYS A 99 9.68 -7.58 -1.26
N TYR A 100 9.51 -7.48 0.05
CA TYR A 100 10.38 -6.69 0.91
C TYR A 100 11.58 -7.53 1.32
N TYR A 101 12.74 -6.91 1.31
CA TYR A 101 14.00 -7.52 1.75
C TYR A 101 14.56 -6.73 2.92
N LYS A 102 15.12 -7.41 3.92
CA LYS A 102 15.89 -6.75 4.98
C LYS A 102 17.16 -6.14 4.36
N LYS A 103 17.65 -5.03 4.91
CA LYS A 103 18.77 -4.25 4.37
C LYS A 103 19.99 -5.10 3.94
N LYS A 104 20.36 -6.11 4.74
CA LYS A 104 21.47 -7.01 4.44
C LYS A 104 21.18 -8.10 3.39
N HIS A 105 19.94 -8.20 2.93
CA HIS A 105 19.48 -9.29 2.06
C HIS A 105 18.82 -8.78 0.77
N VAL A 106 19.03 -7.51 0.43
CA VAL A 106 18.52 -6.96 -0.85
C VAL A 106 19.32 -7.60 -1.99
N PRO A 107 18.66 -8.33 -2.91
CA PRO A 107 19.35 -8.95 -4.04
C PRO A 107 20.00 -7.89 -4.94
N HIS A 108 21.26 -8.10 -5.36
CA HIS A 108 21.95 -7.19 -6.28
C HIS A 108 21.23 -7.04 -7.62
N ALA A 109 20.56 -8.10 -8.09
CA ALA A 109 19.79 -8.11 -9.33
C ALA A 109 18.41 -7.42 -9.22
N LEU A 110 18.02 -6.95 -8.02
CA LEU A 110 16.73 -6.29 -7.84
C LEU A 110 16.70 -4.99 -8.64
N LYS A 111 15.75 -4.89 -9.57
CA LYS A 111 15.61 -3.73 -10.46
C LYS A 111 15.44 -2.45 -9.67
N LYS A 112 16.20 -1.43 -10.02
CA LYS A 112 16.07 -0.08 -9.50
C LYS A 112 15.23 0.78 -10.44
N ILE A 113 14.48 1.73 -9.89
CA ILE A 113 13.86 2.79 -10.68
C ILE A 113 14.94 3.76 -11.18
N ASN A 114 14.65 4.45 -12.28
CA ASN A 114 15.59 5.44 -12.79
C ASN A 114 15.70 6.64 -11.83
N GLN A 115 16.82 7.38 -11.92
CA GLN A 115 17.13 8.48 -10.99
C GLN A 115 16.03 9.54 -10.96
N LYS A 116 15.51 9.95 -12.11
CA LYS A 116 14.43 10.96 -12.21
C LYS A 116 13.19 10.55 -11.42
N ASN A 117 12.77 9.29 -11.54
CA ASN A 117 11.60 8.76 -10.81
C ASN A 117 11.90 8.61 -9.32
N TYR A 118 13.13 8.22 -8.97
CA TYR A 118 13.57 8.16 -7.57
C TYR A 118 13.51 9.54 -6.90
N ASP A 119 14.06 10.57 -7.54
CA ASP A 119 14.07 11.94 -7.01
C ASP A 119 12.65 12.47 -6.81
N LYS A 120 11.78 12.27 -7.80
CA LYS A 120 10.36 12.63 -7.68
C LYS A 120 9.66 11.88 -6.54
N LYS A 121 9.91 10.59 -6.42
CA LYS A 121 9.38 9.76 -5.33
C LYS A 121 9.83 10.29 -3.97
N MET A 122 11.12 10.61 -3.81
CA MET A 122 11.66 11.13 -2.55
C MET A 122 11.08 12.50 -2.20
N GLN A 123 10.88 13.40 -3.16
CA GLN A 123 10.18 14.67 -2.95
C GLN A 123 8.74 14.46 -2.42
N LEU A 124 8.01 13.50 -2.99
CA LEU A 124 6.66 13.17 -2.53
C LEU A 124 6.66 12.54 -1.12
N ILE A 125 7.61 11.65 -0.83
CA ILE A 125 7.76 10.98 0.47
C ILE A 125 8.04 12.00 1.58
N GLN A 126 8.82 13.04 1.32
CA GLN A 126 9.10 14.10 2.31
C GLN A 126 7.84 14.82 2.79
N LYS A 127 6.77 14.83 1.99
CA LYS A 127 5.47 15.39 2.41
C LYS A 127 4.77 14.58 3.49
N TYR A 128 5.15 13.31 3.67
CA TYR A 128 4.69 12.47 4.79
C TYR A 128 5.50 12.70 6.07
N ALA A 129 5.61 13.95 6.53
CA ALA A 129 6.39 14.30 7.73
C ALA A 129 5.98 13.50 8.97
N SER A 130 4.68 13.18 9.11
CA SER A 130 4.17 12.32 10.20
C SER A 130 4.67 10.88 10.13
N GLN A 131 5.23 10.44 9.00
CA GLN A 131 5.70 9.08 8.76
C GLN A 131 7.23 8.99 8.62
N LYS A 132 7.96 10.05 8.93
CA LYS A 132 9.41 10.13 8.75
C LYS A 132 10.15 8.89 9.25
N LYS A 133 9.89 8.47 10.50
CA LYS A 133 10.54 7.28 11.10
C LYS A 133 10.27 5.99 10.31
N VAL A 134 9.06 5.83 9.76
CA VAL A 134 8.71 4.66 8.95
C VAL A 134 9.46 4.70 7.62
N MET A 135 9.54 5.88 6.99
CA MET A 135 10.24 6.05 5.72
C MET A 135 11.75 5.83 5.87
N GLU A 136 12.36 6.32 6.95
CA GLU A 136 13.76 6.07 7.28
C GLU A 136 14.04 4.55 7.46
N HIS A 137 13.13 3.82 8.09
CA HIS A 137 13.26 2.36 8.23
C HIS A 137 13.21 1.62 6.89
N LEU A 138 12.48 2.15 5.92
CA LEU A 138 12.29 1.56 4.59
C LEU A 138 13.26 2.12 3.52
N ASP A 139 14.15 3.03 3.89
CA ASP A 139 15.00 3.78 2.98
C ASP A 139 15.76 2.89 1.96
N HIS A 140 16.30 1.76 2.43
CA HIS A 140 17.05 0.80 1.62
C HIS A 140 16.23 0.14 0.49
N MET A 141 14.90 0.24 0.55
CA MET A 141 13.98 -0.27 -0.48
C MET A 141 13.40 0.83 -1.38
N MET A 142 13.65 2.12 -1.08
CA MET A 142 12.98 3.23 -1.75
C MET A 142 13.34 3.37 -3.23
N ASN A 143 14.52 2.91 -3.65
CA ASN A 143 14.92 2.92 -5.06
C ASN A 143 14.48 1.66 -5.84
N HIS A 144 13.78 0.75 -5.18
CA HIS A 144 13.25 -0.47 -5.78
C HIS A 144 11.73 -0.41 -5.82
N GLU A 145 11.15 -0.48 -7.01
CA GLU A 145 9.72 -0.68 -7.22
C GLU A 145 9.51 -1.89 -8.12
N ASN A 146 8.77 -2.84 -7.61
CA ASN A 146 8.42 -4.03 -8.34
C ASN A 146 6.95 -4.37 -8.09
N TRP A 147 6.24 -4.65 -9.17
CA TRP A 147 4.88 -5.16 -9.14
C TRP A 147 4.85 -6.51 -9.82
N VAL A 148 4.21 -7.46 -9.19
CA VAL A 148 4.13 -8.85 -9.65
C VAL A 148 2.68 -9.17 -9.92
N LYS A 149 2.37 -9.75 -11.09
CA LYS A 149 1.02 -10.24 -11.34
C LYS A 149 0.62 -11.24 -10.27
N ALA A 150 -0.61 -11.14 -9.78
CA ALA A 150 -1.08 -12.00 -8.69
C ALA A 150 -0.95 -13.49 -9.02
N LYS A 151 -1.18 -13.88 -10.28
CA LYS A 151 -1.02 -15.26 -10.75
C LYS A 151 0.41 -15.78 -10.67
N ASP A 152 1.40 -14.89 -10.77
CA ASP A 152 2.83 -15.24 -10.81
C ASP A 152 3.48 -15.16 -9.42
N TRP A 153 2.71 -14.74 -8.38
CA TRP A 153 3.24 -14.53 -7.03
C TRP A 153 3.82 -15.80 -6.38
N ARG A 154 3.23 -16.96 -6.66
CA ARG A 154 3.66 -18.25 -6.06
C ARG A 154 4.96 -18.78 -6.63
N SER A 155 5.39 -18.27 -7.79
CA SER A 155 6.63 -18.68 -8.47
C SER A 155 7.84 -17.82 -8.06
N LEU A 156 7.68 -16.89 -7.15
CA LEU A 156 8.74 -16.07 -6.56
C LEU A 156 9.22 -16.66 -5.23
#